data_de72f94f4b7e830786b9bddb32c9ff7d
#
_entry.id   de72f94f4b7e830786b9bddb32c9ff7d
#
_cell.length_a   1.000
_cell.length_b   1.000
_cell.length_c   1.000
_cell.angle_alpha   90.00
_cell.angle_beta   90.00
_cell.angle_gamma   90.00
#
_symmetry.space_group_name_H-M   'P 1'
#
loop_
_entity.id
_entity.type
_entity.pdbx_description
1 polymer ?
#
loop_
_entity_poly.entity_id
_entity_poly.type
_entity_poly.pdbx_seq_one_letter_code
_entity_poly.pdbx_strand_id
1 'polypeptide(L)'
;MPSDTRGIWPAATRPLKQPGYEPQGYEDPDSRARPSQVLRAWLPWILLSVFVTLWGLPSVKALLNRGPVALGWHGSAWTWLAPQFEVPALHRRVFREYPVVATPVDRSRIGNVTYRNAGAEAAMFSVNWASATGTSVLCAALATILALRMRRRVVVEVARDTWRQMRRPLATIAMMMALGFVTRYGGTDATLGLAFTRTGWLYPFFAAMLGWLGVALTGSDTSANVLFGGLQKITAQQLGLDPILITAANSTGGVMGKMIAAQTIVVATAATHQQGEEGALLRSVFWHSLALAAIMGLIVLAQAYLVPWMVPSP
;
A
#
# COMPACT_ATOMS: atom_id res chain seq x y z
N MET A 1 23.12 -19.92 42.49
CA MET A 1 21.72 -19.89 42.01
C MET A 1 21.74 -19.42 40.55
N PRO A 2 21.51 -20.26 39.55
CA PRO A 2 21.40 -19.82 38.15
C PRO A 2 19.96 -19.41 37.89
N SER A 3 19.79 -18.19 37.34
CA SER A 3 18.52 -17.61 36.93
C SER A 3 17.94 -18.35 35.72
N ASP A 4 16.75 -18.90 35.94
CA ASP A 4 15.94 -19.60 34.95
C ASP A 4 15.35 -18.59 33.97
N THR A 5 15.92 -18.49 32.77
CA THR A 5 15.42 -17.67 31.64
C THR A 5 14.44 -18.45 30.74
N ARG A 6 13.78 -19.47 31.25
CA ARG A 6 12.73 -20.21 30.54
C ARG A 6 11.38 -19.50 30.73
N GLY A 7 10.94 -18.69 29.76
CA GLY A 7 9.57 -18.23 29.89
C GLY A 7 9.12 -17.10 29.02
N ILE A 8 9.54 -16.95 27.76
CA ILE A 8 8.93 -15.99 26.84
C ILE A 8 8.28 -16.64 25.61
N TRP A 9 8.58 -17.89 25.33
CA TRP A 9 7.89 -18.62 24.26
C TRP A 9 7.09 -19.76 24.86
N PRO A 10 5.77 -19.86 24.58
CA PRO A 10 5.03 -21.05 24.94
C PRO A 10 5.73 -22.24 24.28
N ALA A 11 5.98 -23.27 25.06
CA ALA A 11 6.59 -24.50 24.58
C ALA A 11 5.89 -24.91 23.29
N ALA A 12 6.68 -25.16 22.24
CA ALA A 12 6.18 -25.60 20.95
C ALA A 12 5.16 -26.73 21.21
N THR A 13 3.89 -26.39 21.01
CA THR A 13 2.80 -27.35 21.09
C THR A 13 3.14 -28.44 20.11
N ARG A 14 3.23 -29.68 20.61
CA ARG A 14 3.43 -30.87 19.76
C ARG A 14 2.47 -30.74 18.57
N PRO A 15 2.95 -30.97 17.34
CA PRO A 15 2.05 -30.95 16.18
C PRO A 15 0.92 -31.93 16.48
N LEU A 16 -0.31 -31.43 16.46
CA LEU A 16 -1.52 -32.24 16.57
C LEU A 16 -1.41 -33.28 15.45
N LYS A 17 -1.28 -34.58 15.81
CA LYS A 17 -1.39 -35.68 14.86
C LYS A 17 -2.77 -35.55 14.21
N GLN A 18 -2.83 -34.97 13.02
CA GLN A 18 -4.04 -35.04 12.21
C GLN A 18 -4.26 -36.48 11.81
N PRO A 19 -5.42 -37.08 12.13
CA PRO A 19 -5.71 -38.44 11.67
C PRO A 19 -5.72 -38.45 10.15
N GLY A 20 -4.83 -39.19 9.50
CA GLY A 20 -4.74 -39.33 8.05
C GLY A 20 -3.63 -38.55 7.33
N TYR A 21 -2.81 -37.76 8.03
CA TYR A 21 -1.57 -37.24 7.46
C TYR A 21 -0.44 -38.23 7.66
N GLU A 22 -0.28 -39.14 6.73
CA GLU A 22 1.02 -39.81 6.52
C GLU A 22 1.92 -38.83 5.77
N PRO A 23 3.08 -38.43 6.31
CA PRO A 23 4.05 -37.66 5.54
C PRO A 23 4.46 -38.54 4.36
N GLN A 24 3.98 -38.22 3.17
CA GLN A 24 4.41 -38.86 1.94
C GLN A 24 5.92 -38.64 1.81
N GLY A 25 6.66 -39.74 2.03
CA GLY A 25 8.07 -39.86 1.71
C GLY A 25 8.94 -38.85 2.44
N TYR A 26 9.44 -39.21 3.61
CA TYR A 26 10.68 -38.61 4.10
C TYR A 26 11.77 -39.04 3.10
N GLU A 27 11.89 -38.22 2.02
CA GLU A 27 13.00 -38.37 1.08
C GLU A 27 14.27 -38.09 1.87
N ASP A 28 15.18 -39.06 1.82
CA ASP A 28 16.51 -39.06 2.40
C ASP A 28 17.16 -37.65 2.25
N PRO A 29 17.61 -37.00 3.35
CA PRO A 29 18.26 -35.70 3.30
C PRO A 29 19.50 -35.67 2.40
N ASP A 30 20.03 -36.83 2.00
CA ASP A 30 21.19 -36.98 1.14
C ASP A 30 20.84 -37.10 -0.37
N SER A 31 19.56 -37.12 -0.74
CA SER A 31 19.17 -37.06 -2.15
C SER A 31 19.40 -35.65 -2.70
N ARG A 32 20.60 -35.38 -3.18
CA ARG A 32 20.94 -34.11 -3.87
C ARG A 32 19.96 -33.90 -5.02
N ALA A 33 19.04 -32.93 -4.87
CA ALA A 33 18.08 -32.59 -5.88
C ALA A 33 18.80 -32.35 -7.23
N ARG A 34 18.34 -33.00 -8.27
CA ARG A 34 18.95 -32.83 -9.62
C ARG A 34 18.86 -31.34 -10.00
N PRO A 35 19.91 -30.75 -10.63
CA PRO A 35 19.89 -29.33 -11.01
C PRO A 35 18.65 -28.90 -11.79
N SER A 36 18.08 -29.81 -12.58
CA SER A 36 16.83 -29.57 -13.33
C SER A 36 15.59 -29.46 -12.42
N GLN A 37 15.57 -30.14 -11.28
CA GLN A 37 14.47 -30.05 -10.30
C GLN A 37 14.57 -28.72 -9.54
N VAL A 38 15.79 -28.34 -9.15
CA VAL A 38 16.05 -27.06 -8.52
C VAL A 38 15.65 -25.92 -9.44
N LEU A 39 16.06 -25.94 -10.71
CA LEU A 39 15.70 -24.91 -11.68
C LEU A 39 14.18 -24.83 -11.89
N ARG A 40 13.48 -25.96 -11.96
CA ARG A 40 12.00 -25.97 -12.07
C ARG A 40 11.32 -25.39 -10.85
N ALA A 41 11.85 -25.62 -9.64
CA ALA A 41 11.32 -25.04 -8.40
C ALA A 41 11.54 -23.54 -8.34
N TRP A 42 12.66 -23.03 -8.86
CA TRP A 42 12.99 -21.60 -8.90
C TRP A 42 12.33 -20.83 -10.05
N LEU A 43 11.90 -21.53 -11.10
CA LEU A 43 11.34 -20.90 -12.31
C LEU A 43 10.20 -19.92 -12.03
N PRO A 44 9.19 -20.22 -11.18
CA PRO A 44 8.13 -19.26 -10.86
C PRO A 44 8.67 -17.97 -10.25
N TRP A 45 9.65 -18.06 -9.34
CA TRP A 45 10.26 -16.91 -8.68
C TRP A 45 11.10 -16.06 -9.64
N ILE A 46 11.84 -16.70 -10.53
CA ILE A 46 12.61 -16.03 -11.58
C ILE A 46 11.67 -15.28 -12.52
N LEU A 47 10.61 -15.95 -13.01
CA LEU A 47 9.62 -15.32 -13.88
C LEU A 47 8.93 -14.14 -13.17
N LEU A 48 8.53 -14.32 -11.90
CA LEU A 48 7.94 -13.25 -11.12
C LEU A 48 8.88 -12.05 -11.02
N SER A 49 10.14 -12.27 -10.69
CA SER A 49 11.15 -11.21 -10.59
C SER A 49 11.36 -10.49 -11.91
N VAL A 50 11.46 -11.23 -13.03
CA VAL A 50 11.62 -10.66 -14.37
C VAL A 50 10.41 -9.80 -14.74
N PHE A 51 9.19 -10.31 -14.60
CA PHE A 51 7.98 -9.58 -14.98
C PHE A 51 7.78 -8.35 -14.10
N VAL A 52 7.97 -8.45 -12.77
CA VAL A 52 7.84 -7.30 -11.86
C VAL A 52 8.88 -6.23 -12.17
N THR A 53 10.12 -6.62 -12.46
CA THR A 53 11.18 -5.68 -12.85
C THR A 53 10.85 -5.00 -14.19
N LEU A 54 10.41 -5.74 -15.20
CA LEU A 54 10.01 -5.17 -16.48
C LEU A 54 8.88 -4.14 -16.32
N TRP A 55 7.84 -4.47 -15.56
CA TRP A 55 6.72 -3.53 -15.26
C TRP A 55 7.15 -2.34 -14.39
N GLY A 56 8.21 -2.48 -13.61
CA GLY A 56 8.82 -1.38 -12.83
C GLY A 56 9.56 -0.36 -13.67
N LEU A 57 10.03 -0.72 -14.87
CA LEU A 57 10.77 0.18 -15.75
C LEU A 57 9.87 1.33 -16.25
N PRO A 58 10.31 2.61 -16.10
CA PRO A 58 9.53 3.76 -16.54
C PRO A 58 9.12 3.69 -18.01
N SER A 59 10.02 3.24 -18.90
CA SER A 59 9.76 3.09 -20.33
C SER A 59 8.66 2.07 -20.63
N VAL A 60 8.70 0.89 -19.96
CA VAL A 60 7.68 -0.15 -20.10
C VAL A 60 6.33 0.34 -19.55
N LYS A 61 6.35 0.99 -18.43
CA LYS A 61 5.14 1.56 -17.84
C LYS A 61 4.52 2.64 -18.71
N ALA A 62 5.33 3.50 -19.31
CA ALA A 62 4.88 4.51 -20.27
C ALA A 62 4.28 3.87 -21.52
N LEU A 63 4.94 2.83 -22.06
CA LEU A 63 4.45 2.05 -23.20
C LEU A 63 3.09 1.40 -22.89
N LEU A 64 2.94 0.78 -21.72
CA LEU A 64 1.70 0.12 -21.29
C LEU A 64 0.56 1.10 -20.99
N ASN A 65 0.85 2.37 -20.70
CA ASN A 65 -0.16 3.39 -20.47
C ASN A 65 -0.57 4.18 -21.73
N ARG A 66 0.36 4.41 -22.64
CA ARG A 66 0.15 5.31 -23.79
C ARG A 66 0.40 4.64 -25.15
N GLY A 67 0.86 3.40 -25.16
CA GLY A 67 1.27 2.72 -26.39
C GLY A 67 2.60 3.25 -26.93
N PRO A 68 2.95 2.92 -28.20
CA PRO A 68 4.25 3.25 -28.81
C PRO A 68 4.56 4.76 -28.85
N VAL A 69 3.56 5.61 -28.79
CA VAL A 69 3.73 7.09 -28.74
C VAL A 69 4.56 7.52 -27.52
N ALA A 70 4.52 6.76 -26.43
CA ALA A 70 5.34 7.02 -25.25
C ALA A 70 6.85 6.88 -25.49
N LEU A 71 7.23 6.17 -26.55
CA LEU A 71 8.62 5.98 -26.99
C LEU A 71 9.01 6.89 -28.16
N GLY A 72 8.19 7.91 -28.48
CA GLY A 72 8.45 8.86 -29.58
C GLY A 72 8.03 8.38 -30.97
N TRP A 73 7.27 7.29 -31.08
CA TRP A 73 6.77 6.80 -32.37
C TRP A 73 5.55 7.62 -32.81
N HIS A 74 5.45 7.88 -34.11
CA HIS A 74 4.30 8.58 -34.67
C HIS A 74 3.04 7.72 -34.61
N GLY A 75 1.93 8.29 -34.12
CA GLY A 75 0.64 7.59 -34.02
C GLY A 75 -0.26 8.18 -32.92
N SER A 76 -1.44 7.61 -32.75
CA SER A 76 -2.36 7.97 -31.67
C SER A 76 -2.06 7.18 -30.40
N ALA A 77 -2.22 7.82 -29.22
CA ALA A 77 -2.13 7.12 -27.93
C ALA A 77 -3.22 6.04 -27.83
N TRP A 78 -2.85 4.87 -27.29
CA TRP A 78 -3.79 3.77 -27.07
C TRP A 78 -4.58 3.99 -25.79
N THR A 79 -5.60 4.84 -25.88
CA THR A 79 -6.43 5.24 -24.73
C THR A 79 -7.13 4.09 -24.03
N TRP A 80 -7.33 2.96 -24.73
CA TRP A 80 -7.93 1.76 -24.15
C TRP A 80 -7.01 1.02 -23.15
N LEU A 81 -5.71 1.28 -23.14
CA LEU A 81 -4.78 0.71 -22.18
C LEU A 81 -4.90 1.34 -20.79
N ALA A 82 -5.26 2.61 -20.73
CA ALA A 82 -5.47 3.34 -19.49
C ALA A 82 -6.67 4.31 -19.65
N PRO A 83 -7.90 3.80 -19.79
CA PRO A 83 -9.07 4.64 -19.91
C PRO A 83 -9.27 5.47 -18.65
N GLN A 84 -9.67 6.73 -18.85
CA GLN A 84 -9.95 7.67 -17.79
C GLN A 84 -11.43 8.04 -17.83
N PHE A 85 -12.06 8.02 -16.66
CA PHE A 85 -13.45 8.36 -16.50
C PHE A 85 -13.60 9.50 -15.50
N GLU A 86 -14.38 10.50 -15.86
CA GLU A 86 -14.81 11.51 -14.90
C GLU A 86 -15.89 10.93 -13.98
N VAL A 87 -15.72 11.10 -12.67
CA VAL A 87 -16.73 10.62 -11.71
C VAL A 87 -17.95 11.53 -11.79
N PRO A 88 -19.12 11.04 -12.24
CA PRO A 88 -20.32 11.85 -12.36
C PRO A 88 -20.68 12.51 -11.03
N ALA A 89 -21.19 13.75 -11.10
CA ALA A 89 -21.61 14.55 -9.95
C ALA A 89 -20.51 14.93 -8.93
N LEU A 90 -19.25 14.49 -9.13
CA LEU A 90 -18.14 14.80 -8.22
C LEU A 90 -17.01 15.57 -8.91
N HIS A 91 -16.74 15.27 -10.21
CA HIS A 91 -15.67 15.90 -10.96
C HIS A 91 -15.87 17.42 -11.04
N ARG A 92 -14.87 18.17 -10.56
CA ARG A 92 -14.87 19.65 -10.50
C ARG A 92 -16.07 20.28 -9.77
N ARG A 93 -16.62 19.54 -8.79
CA ARG A 93 -17.73 20.02 -7.95
C ARG A 93 -17.30 20.34 -6.52
N VAL A 94 -16.14 19.87 -6.09
CA VAL A 94 -15.57 20.10 -4.76
C VAL A 94 -14.50 21.17 -4.87
N PHE A 95 -14.61 22.22 -4.07
CA PHE A 95 -13.66 23.32 -3.99
C PHE A 95 -13.02 23.34 -2.61
N ARG A 96 -11.69 23.48 -2.57
CA ARG A 96 -10.96 23.66 -1.31
C ARG A 96 -10.78 25.14 -1.06
N GLU A 97 -11.03 25.57 0.17
CA GLU A 97 -10.93 26.97 0.59
C GLU A 97 -9.68 27.21 1.46
N TYR A 98 -9.36 28.50 1.67
CA TYR A 98 -8.35 28.90 2.65
C TYR A 98 -8.72 28.36 4.05
N PRO A 99 -7.76 27.90 4.87
CA PRO A 99 -6.31 27.88 4.63
C PRO A 99 -5.77 26.64 3.91
N VAL A 100 -6.61 25.73 3.46
CA VAL A 100 -6.20 24.48 2.77
C VAL A 100 -5.56 24.79 1.43
N VAL A 101 -5.98 25.87 0.77
CA VAL A 101 -5.37 26.40 -0.46
C VAL A 101 -4.84 27.81 -0.18
N ALA A 102 -3.64 28.10 -0.64
CA ALA A 102 -2.98 29.40 -0.38
C ALA A 102 -3.73 30.62 -0.95
N THR A 103 -4.46 30.43 -2.07
CA THR A 103 -5.26 31.48 -2.70
C THR A 103 -6.74 31.23 -2.44
N PRO A 104 -7.47 32.17 -1.80
CA PRO A 104 -8.91 32.06 -1.64
C PRO A 104 -9.60 31.94 -3.00
N VAL A 105 -10.55 31.01 -3.11
CA VAL A 105 -11.39 30.91 -4.30
C VAL A 105 -12.37 32.08 -4.26
N ASP A 106 -12.25 32.97 -5.21
CA ASP A 106 -13.21 34.11 -5.37
C ASP A 106 -14.56 33.55 -5.81
N ARG A 107 -15.47 33.41 -4.85
CA ARG A 107 -16.83 32.88 -5.10
C ARG A 107 -17.64 33.68 -6.12
N SER A 108 -17.35 34.97 -6.27
CA SER A 108 -18.03 35.81 -7.25
C SER A 108 -17.75 35.38 -8.69
N ARG A 109 -16.64 34.69 -8.92
CA ARG A 109 -16.19 34.25 -10.24
C ARG A 109 -16.47 32.76 -10.53
N ILE A 110 -17.12 32.03 -9.63
CA ILE A 110 -17.41 30.60 -9.80
C ILE A 110 -18.24 30.28 -11.05
N GLY A 111 -18.96 31.26 -11.59
CA GLY A 111 -19.68 31.16 -12.87
C GLY A 111 -18.80 31.09 -14.11
N ASN A 112 -17.56 31.58 -14.06
CA ASN A 112 -16.61 31.54 -15.17
C ASN A 112 -15.98 30.14 -15.26
N VAL A 113 -16.08 29.47 -16.41
CA VAL A 113 -15.59 28.12 -16.67
C VAL A 113 -14.10 27.97 -16.37
N THR A 114 -13.29 28.99 -16.73
CA THR A 114 -11.84 28.99 -16.50
C THR A 114 -11.51 29.02 -15.01
N TYR A 115 -12.24 29.80 -14.24
CA TYR A 115 -12.04 29.96 -12.80
C TYR A 115 -12.53 28.71 -12.02
N ARG A 116 -13.66 28.14 -12.44
CA ARG A 116 -14.18 26.88 -11.91
C ARG A 116 -13.16 25.75 -12.08
N ASN A 117 -12.44 25.72 -13.21
CA ASN A 117 -11.44 24.70 -13.49
C ASN A 117 -10.16 24.87 -12.67
N ALA A 118 -9.75 26.08 -12.33
CA ALA A 118 -8.51 26.35 -11.59
C ALA A 118 -8.59 25.99 -10.10
N GLY A 119 -9.78 26.10 -9.46
CA GLY A 119 -9.95 25.84 -8.03
C GLY A 119 -10.68 24.53 -7.69
N ALA A 120 -11.21 23.83 -8.69
CA ALA A 120 -11.99 22.63 -8.47
C ALA A 120 -11.14 21.38 -8.46
N GLU A 121 -11.38 20.50 -7.49
CA GLU A 121 -10.69 19.22 -7.38
C GLU A 121 -11.16 18.26 -8.49
N ALA A 122 -10.19 17.70 -9.23
CA ALA A 122 -10.48 16.75 -10.29
C ALA A 122 -10.79 15.37 -9.69
N ALA A 123 -11.99 14.86 -9.93
CA ALA A 123 -12.37 13.49 -9.61
C ALA A 123 -12.30 12.64 -10.89
N MET A 124 -11.10 12.18 -11.22
CA MET A 124 -10.82 11.34 -12.39
C MET A 124 -10.47 9.93 -11.93
N PHE A 125 -11.12 8.93 -12.49
CA PHE A 125 -10.78 7.53 -12.25
C PHE A 125 -10.01 6.97 -13.44
N SER A 126 -8.75 6.59 -13.22
CA SER A 126 -7.87 6.01 -14.25
C SER A 126 -7.76 4.51 -14.06
N VAL A 127 -8.19 3.73 -15.05
CA VAL A 127 -8.08 2.26 -15.04
C VAL A 127 -6.78 1.83 -15.72
N ASN A 128 -5.69 1.86 -15.01
CA ASN A 128 -4.36 1.49 -15.52
C ASN A 128 -4.15 -0.04 -15.49
N TRP A 129 -5.06 -0.79 -16.10
CA TRP A 129 -5.07 -2.24 -16.00
C TRP A 129 -3.83 -2.90 -16.59
N ALA A 130 -3.28 -2.37 -17.69
CA ALA A 130 -2.12 -2.94 -18.37
C ALA A 130 -0.82 -2.69 -17.59
N SER A 131 -0.65 -1.49 -17.01
CA SER A 131 0.57 -1.09 -16.29
C SER A 131 0.53 -1.41 -14.79
N ALA A 132 -0.59 -1.95 -14.29
CA ALA A 132 -0.72 -2.34 -12.89
C ALA A 132 0.25 -3.49 -12.55
N THR A 133 0.85 -3.45 -11.37
CA THR A 133 1.74 -4.52 -10.89
C THR A 133 1.02 -5.87 -10.81
N GLY A 134 -0.30 -5.88 -10.53
CA GLY A 134 -1.11 -7.10 -10.56
C GLY A 134 -1.11 -7.79 -11.92
N THR A 135 -1.04 -7.04 -13.01
CA THR A 135 -0.95 -7.59 -14.36
C THR A 135 0.40 -8.25 -14.61
N SER A 136 1.51 -7.70 -14.09
CA SER A 136 2.82 -8.35 -14.18
C SER A 136 2.83 -9.70 -13.44
N VAL A 137 2.23 -9.75 -12.26
CA VAL A 137 2.09 -11.00 -11.48
C VAL A 137 1.23 -12.03 -12.23
N LEU A 138 0.13 -11.59 -12.84
CA LEU A 138 -0.71 -12.45 -13.67
C LEU A 138 0.05 -13.00 -14.88
N CYS A 139 0.82 -12.16 -15.57
CA CYS A 139 1.67 -12.58 -16.70
C CYS A 139 2.73 -13.59 -16.24
N ALA A 140 3.37 -13.37 -15.10
CA ALA A 140 4.32 -14.31 -14.52
C ALA A 140 3.67 -15.66 -14.18
N ALA A 141 2.45 -15.64 -13.63
CA ALA A 141 1.68 -16.85 -13.34
C ALA A 141 1.32 -17.61 -14.62
N LEU A 142 0.84 -16.91 -15.65
CA LEU A 142 0.52 -17.51 -16.95
C LEU A 142 1.78 -18.09 -17.61
N ALA A 143 2.89 -17.37 -17.60
CA ALA A 143 4.18 -17.86 -18.12
C ALA A 143 4.65 -19.11 -17.36
N THR A 144 4.47 -19.15 -16.04
CA THR A 144 4.79 -20.32 -15.21
C THR A 144 3.93 -21.53 -15.57
N ILE A 145 2.61 -21.32 -15.74
CA ILE A 145 1.67 -22.39 -16.14
C ILE A 145 2.10 -23.00 -17.49
N LEU A 146 2.47 -22.15 -18.45
CA LEU A 146 2.93 -22.59 -19.77
C LEU A 146 4.29 -23.31 -19.70
N ALA A 147 5.26 -22.74 -19.00
CA ALA A 147 6.60 -23.29 -18.89
C ALA A 147 6.64 -24.65 -18.16
N LEU A 148 5.84 -24.79 -17.10
CA LEU A 148 5.72 -26.04 -16.35
C LEU A 148 4.69 -27.00 -16.95
N ARG A 149 3.99 -26.60 -18.02
CA ARG A 149 2.94 -27.39 -18.70
C ARG A 149 1.92 -27.96 -17.71
N MET A 150 1.41 -27.08 -16.82
CA MET A 150 0.47 -27.47 -15.78
C MET A 150 -0.85 -28.00 -16.38
N ARG A 151 -1.41 -29.03 -15.77
CA ARG A 151 -2.71 -29.59 -16.19
C ARG A 151 -3.84 -28.60 -15.96
N ARG A 152 -4.74 -28.43 -16.92
CA ARG A 152 -5.89 -27.50 -16.82
C ARG A 152 -6.69 -27.67 -15.52
N ARG A 153 -6.88 -28.91 -15.05
CA ARG A 153 -7.60 -29.20 -13.82
C ARG A 153 -6.95 -28.50 -12.62
N VAL A 154 -5.64 -28.62 -12.46
CA VAL A 154 -4.88 -27.98 -11.38
C VAL A 154 -4.97 -26.44 -11.47
N VAL A 155 -4.84 -25.87 -12.66
CA VAL A 155 -4.94 -24.43 -12.90
C VAL A 155 -6.32 -23.90 -12.48
N VAL A 156 -7.41 -24.58 -12.86
CA VAL A 156 -8.78 -24.19 -12.50
C VAL A 156 -9.02 -24.34 -11.00
N GLU A 157 -8.51 -25.39 -10.37
CA GLU A 157 -8.61 -25.60 -8.93
C GLU A 157 -7.92 -24.47 -8.15
N VAL A 158 -6.65 -24.20 -8.47
CA VAL A 158 -5.89 -23.08 -7.87
C VAL A 158 -6.59 -21.73 -8.10
N ALA A 159 -7.07 -21.46 -9.31
CA ALA A 159 -7.77 -20.21 -9.60
C ALA A 159 -9.07 -20.08 -8.78
N ARG A 160 -9.83 -21.17 -8.62
CA ARG A 160 -11.06 -21.20 -7.81
C ARG A 160 -10.75 -20.95 -6.33
N ASP A 161 -9.72 -21.59 -5.80
CA ASP A 161 -9.35 -21.45 -4.40
C ASP A 161 -8.80 -20.07 -4.12
N THR A 162 -7.96 -19.53 -5.01
CA THR A 162 -7.50 -18.13 -4.95
C THR A 162 -8.67 -17.16 -4.94
N TRP A 163 -9.67 -17.35 -5.83
CA TRP A 163 -10.87 -16.50 -5.84
C TRP A 163 -11.65 -16.57 -4.53
N ARG A 164 -11.84 -17.79 -4.00
CA ARG A 164 -12.56 -17.99 -2.73
C ARG A 164 -11.85 -17.29 -1.57
N GLN A 165 -10.54 -17.36 -1.52
CA GLN A 165 -9.73 -16.69 -0.48
C GLN A 165 -9.74 -15.17 -0.63
N MET A 166 -9.61 -14.67 -1.88
CA MET A 166 -9.43 -13.24 -2.14
C MET A 166 -10.70 -12.41 -2.17
N ARG A 167 -11.89 -13.01 -2.40
CA ARG A 167 -13.15 -12.25 -2.52
C ARG A 167 -13.49 -11.40 -1.29
N ARG A 168 -13.21 -11.89 -0.07
CA ARG A 168 -13.44 -11.13 1.17
C ARG A 168 -12.43 -10.00 1.35
N PRO A 169 -11.11 -10.24 1.29
CA PRO A 169 -10.12 -9.16 1.30
C PRO A 169 -10.36 -8.09 0.23
N LEU A 170 -10.72 -8.47 -1.00
CA LEU A 170 -11.02 -7.52 -2.06
C LEU A 170 -12.22 -6.61 -1.71
N ALA A 171 -13.31 -7.17 -1.16
CA ALA A 171 -14.44 -6.38 -0.70
C ALA A 171 -14.04 -5.39 0.42
N THR A 172 -13.24 -5.85 1.38
CA THR A 172 -12.72 -5.00 2.46
C THR A 172 -11.86 -3.86 1.91
N ILE A 173 -10.95 -4.15 0.97
CA ILE A 173 -10.11 -3.13 0.34
C ILE A 173 -10.97 -2.11 -0.41
N ALA A 174 -11.97 -2.57 -1.17
CA ALA A 174 -12.87 -1.68 -1.89
C ALA A 174 -13.64 -0.74 -0.95
N MET A 175 -14.15 -1.26 0.17
CA MET A 175 -14.85 -0.44 1.18
C MET A 175 -13.91 0.56 1.87
N MET A 176 -12.68 0.15 2.19
CA MET A 176 -11.67 1.06 2.77
C MET A 176 -11.29 2.18 1.79
N MET A 177 -11.11 1.86 0.51
CA MET A 177 -10.85 2.86 -0.52
C MET A 177 -12.03 3.83 -0.67
N ALA A 178 -13.26 3.31 -0.68
CA ALA A 178 -14.47 4.15 -0.73
C ALA A 178 -14.54 5.11 0.46
N LEU A 179 -14.29 4.61 1.68
CA LEU A 179 -14.21 5.46 2.88
C LEU A 179 -13.17 6.56 2.74
N GLY A 180 -11.96 6.21 2.24
CA GLY A 180 -10.89 7.16 2.00
C GLY A 180 -11.27 8.28 1.04
N PHE A 181 -11.97 7.96 -0.04
CA PHE A 181 -12.46 8.99 -0.96
C PHE A 181 -13.61 9.81 -0.37
N VAL A 182 -14.48 9.22 0.42
CA VAL A 182 -15.55 9.95 1.13
C VAL A 182 -14.96 10.97 2.10
N THR A 183 -13.94 10.61 2.89
CA THR A 183 -13.28 11.54 3.81
C THR A 183 -12.54 12.66 3.07
N ARG A 184 -11.89 12.34 1.95
CA ARG A 184 -11.19 13.31 1.12
C ARG A 184 -12.15 14.34 0.51
N TYR A 185 -13.20 13.88 -0.16
CA TYR A 185 -14.16 14.78 -0.82
C TYR A 185 -15.15 15.42 0.16
N GLY A 186 -15.38 14.82 1.32
CA GLY A 186 -16.15 15.40 2.42
C GLY A 186 -15.39 16.45 3.23
N GLY A 187 -14.07 16.66 2.97
CA GLY A 187 -13.26 17.68 3.63
C GLY A 187 -12.84 17.31 5.08
N THR A 188 -13.14 16.10 5.53
CA THR A 188 -12.75 15.63 6.87
C THR A 188 -11.24 15.60 7.05
N ASP A 189 -10.49 15.24 6.00
CA ASP A 189 -9.03 15.26 5.97
C ASP A 189 -8.48 16.68 6.20
N ALA A 190 -9.06 17.67 5.52
CA ALA A 190 -8.66 19.07 5.68
C ALA A 190 -8.96 19.59 7.10
N THR A 191 -10.14 19.27 7.63
CA THR A 191 -10.54 19.67 8.99
C THR A 191 -9.62 19.09 10.06
N LEU A 192 -9.30 17.80 9.95
CA LEU A 192 -8.35 17.14 10.84
C LEU A 192 -6.94 17.73 10.71
N GLY A 193 -6.50 18.04 9.48
CA GLY A 193 -5.19 18.67 9.25
C GLY A 193 -5.05 20.00 9.93
N LEU A 194 -6.05 20.84 9.81
CA LEU A 194 -6.08 22.13 10.50
C LEU A 194 -6.11 21.97 12.02
N ALA A 195 -6.80 20.95 12.55
CA ALA A 195 -6.75 20.66 13.98
C ALA A 195 -5.34 20.27 14.44
N PHE A 196 -4.60 19.51 13.62
CA PHE A 196 -3.22 19.11 13.91
C PHE A 196 -2.21 20.26 13.88
N THR A 197 -2.49 21.40 13.21
CA THR A 197 -1.62 22.58 13.31
C THR A 197 -1.46 23.09 14.75
N ARG A 198 -2.43 22.80 15.61
CA ARG A 198 -2.37 23.15 17.05
C ARG A 198 -1.27 22.42 17.81
N THR A 199 -0.74 21.32 17.27
CA THR A 199 0.40 20.61 17.89
C THR A 199 1.71 21.37 17.76
N GLY A 200 1.77 22.40 16.90
CA GLY A 200 2.90 23.31 16.74
C GLY A 200 4.21 22.55 16.43
N TRP A 201 5.24 22.80 17.22
CA TRP A 201 6.57 22.23 17.03
C TRP A 201 6.63 20.69 17.15
N LEU A 202 5.67 20.06 17.80
CA LEU A 202 5.57 18.60 17.91
C LEU A 202 4.97 17.95 16.65
N TYR A 203 4.51 18.73 15.67
CA TYR A 203 3.87 18.18 14.50
C TYR A 203 4.70 17.14 13.73
N PRO A 204 6.02 17.29 13.54
CA PRO A 204 6.81 16.28 12.86
C PRO A 204 6.71 14.88 13.50
N PHE A 205 6.62 14.82 14.83
CA PHE A 205 6.37 13.56 15.54
C PHE A 205 4.98 12.99 15.18
N PHE A 206 3.95 13.82 15.25
CA PHE A 206 2.59 13.40 14.93
C PHE A 206 2.38 13.09 13.46
N ALA A 207 3.18 13.65 12.56
CA ALA A 207 3.13 13.34 11.14
C ALA A 207 3.38 11.84 10.86
N ALA A 208 4.39 11.25 11.52
CA ALA A 208 4.65 9.82 11.43
C ALA A 208 3.53 8.98 12.10
N MET A 209 2.99 9.45 13.23
CA MET A 209 1.88 8.79 13.90
C MET A 209 0.59 8.78 13.08
N LEU A 210 0.33 9.86 12.31
CA LEU A 210 -0.78 9.90 11.36
C LEU A 210 -0.61 8.88 10.24
N GLY A 211 0.60 8.75 9.70
CA GLY A 211 0.92 7.71 8.72
C GLY A 211 0.70 6.32 9.28
N TRP A 212 1.19 6.06 10.51
CA TRP A 212 0.97 4.82 11.24
C TRP A 212 -0.53 4.50 11.36
N LEU A 213 -1.33 5.45 11.83
CA LEU A 213 -2.78 5.29 11.96
C LEU A 213 -3.45 5.07 10.60
N GLY A 214 -3.03 5.82 9.58
CA GLY A 214 -3.57 5.71 8.23
C GLY A 214 -3.41 4.32 7.65
N VAL A 215 -2.22 3.72 7.77
CA VAL A 215 -1.97 2.36 7.29
C VAL A 215 -2.61 1.30 8.18
N ALA A 216 -2.63 1.51 9.49
CA ALA A 216 -3.34 0.62 10.41
C ALA A 216 -4.83 0.47 10.02
N LEU A 217 -5.48 1.58 9.65
CA LEU A 217 -6.89 1.61 9.25
C LEU A 217 -7.13 1.11 7.83
N THR A 218 -6.31 1.54 6.88
CA THR A 218 -6.52 1.24 5.45
C THR A 218 -5.85 -0.06 4.99
N GLY A 219 -4.85 -0.50 5.72
CA GLY A 219 -3.99 -1.63 5.34
C GLY A 219 -3.05 -1.35 4.16
N SER A 220 -2.98 -0.11 3.67
CA SER A 220 -2.22 0.28 2.49
C SER A 220 -1.52 1.63 2.67
N ASP A 221 -0.20 1.64 2.51
CA ASP A 221 0.59 2.88 2.55
C ASP A 221 0.15 3.86 1.46
N THR A 222 -0.07 3.37 0.25
CA THR A 222 -0.60 4.19 -0.86
C THR A 222 -1.93 4.85 -0.49
N SER A 223 -2.85 4.11 0.14
CA SER A 223 -4.14 4.66 0.57
C SER A 223 -3.97 5.69 1.69
N ALA A 224 -3.10 5.44 2.66
CA ALA A 224 -2.78 6.39 3.72
C ALA A 224 -2.15 7.68 3.16
N ASN A 225 -1.27 7.58 2.16
CA ASN A 225 -0.67 8.72 1.49
C ASN A 225 -1.71 9.53 0.69
N VAL A 226 -2.67 8.87 0.06
CA VAL A 226 -3.80 9.54 -0.62
C VAL A 226 -4.69 10.27 0.39
N LEU A 227 -4.94 9.66 1.57
CA LEU A 227 -5.77 10.26 2.62
C LEU A 227 -5.08 11.46 3.28
N PHE A 228 -3.87 11.28 3.76
CA PHE A 228 -3.21 12.21 4.65
C PHE A 228 -2.11 13.03 4.00
N GLY A 229 -1.59 12.64 2.81
CA GLY A 229 -0.49 13.36 2.17
C GLY A 229 -0.81 14.83 1.86
N GLY A 230 -2.03 15.11 1.39
CA GLY A 230 -2.50 16.48 1.17
C GLY A 230 -2.58 17.29 2.46
N LEU A 231 -3.16 16.69 3.50
CA LEU A 231 -3.24 17.25 4.84
C LEU A 231 -1.84 17.52 5.40
N GLN A 232 -0.94 16.54 5.35
CA GLN A 232 0.44 16.66 5.83
C GLN A 232 1.19 17.82 5.15
N LYS A 233 1.05 17.93 3.83
CA LYS A 233 1.65 19.03 3.04
C LYS A 233 1.12 20.39 3.51
N ILE A 234 -0.20 20.55 3.65
CA ILE A 234 -0.83 21.81 4.04
C ILE A 234 -0.39 22.20 5.44
N THR A 235 -0.43 21.26 6.39
CA THR A 235 -0.01 21.51 7.78
C THR A 235 1.46 21.90 7.86
N ALA A 236 2.34 21.23 7.10
CA ALA A 236 3.75 21.58 7.02
C ALA A 236 3.93 23.03 6.55
N GLN A 237 3.26 23.42 5.48
CA GLN A 237 3.31 24.78 4.94
C GLN A 237 2.81 25.83 5.95
N GLN A 238 1.75 25.52 6.69
CA GLN A 238 1.20 26.42 7.73
C GLN A 238 2.15 26.58 8.93
N LEU A 239 2.91 25.55 9.25
CA LEU A 239 3.86 25.56 10.37
C LEU A 239 5.29 25.99 9.97
N GLY A 240 5.54 26.29 8.68
CA GLY A 240 6.87 26.62 8.17
C GLY A 240 7.84 25.45 8.18
N LEU A 241 7.32 24.21 8.14
CA LEU A 241 8.11 22.99 8.06
C LEU A 241 8.33 22.57 6.61
N ASP A 242 9.35 21.75 6.35
CA ASP A 242 9.56 21.21 5.01
C ASP A 242 8.45 20.22 4.62
N PRO A 243 7.68 20.49 3.54
CA PRO A 243 6.59 19.64 3.13
C PRO A 243 7.05 18.26 2.62
N ILE A 244 8.30 18.14 2.11
CA ILE A 244 8.86 16.87 1.62
C ILE A 244 9.10 15.96 2.82
N LEU A 245 9.77 16.47 3.87
CA LEU A 245 10.01 15.71 5.09
C LEU A 245 8.69 15.23 5.72
N ILE A 246 7.73 16.13 5.86
CA ILE A 246 6.46 15.83 6.53
C ILE A 246 5.60 14.84 5.72
N THR A 247 5.56 14.97 4.40
CA THR A 247 4.85 13.99 3.57
C THR A 247 5.56 12.64 3.53
N ALA A 248 6.90 12.62 3.55
CA ALA A 248 7.67 11.38 3.68
C ALA A 248 7.45 10.70 5.04
N ALA A 249 7.29 11.48 6.11
CA ALA A 249 6.97 10.97 7.45
C ALA A 249 5.66 10.19 7.48
N ASN A 250 4.67 10.55 6.66
CA ASN A 250 3.44 9.78 6.52
C ASN A 250 3.72 8.35 6.05
N SER A 251 4.55 8.19 5.03
CA SER A 251 4.90 6.88 4.49
C SER A 251 5.77 6.07 5.45
N THR A 252 6.79 6.70 6.06
CA THR A 252 7.68 5.99 6.99
C THR A 252 6.96 5.55 8.26
N GLY A 253 6.08 6.37 8.81
CA GLY A 253 5.19 5.98 9.91
C GLY A 253 4.21 4.88 9.51
N GLY A 254 3.71 4.95 8.27
CA GLY A 254 2.82 3.96 7.68
C GLY A 254 3.38 2.54 7.67
N VAL A 255 4.69 2.39 7.45
CA VAL A 255 5.36 1.07 7.50
C VAL A 255 5.13 0.36 8.84
N MET A 256 5.20 1.11 9.94
CA MET A 256 4.96 0.54 11.28
C MET A 256 3.47 0.21 11.48
N GLY A 257 2.55 0.99 10.89
CA GLY A 257 1.11 0.71 10.89
C GLY A 257 0.74 -0.58 10.16
N LYS A 258 1.55 -1.00 9.19
CA LYS A 258 1.34 -2.25 8.47
C LYS A 258 1.36 -3.48 9.38
N MET A 259 2.11 -3.46 10.47
CA MET A 259 2.18 -4.56 11.43
C MET A 259 0.82 -4.88 12.07
N ILE A 260 -0.01 -3.87 12.28
CA ILE A 260 -1.32 -4.00 12.96
C ILE A 260 -2.51 -3.89 11.99
N ALA A 261 -2.25 -3.72 10.70
CA ALA A 261 -3.31 -3.67 9.72
C ALA A 261 -4.06 -5.01 9.66
N ALA A 262 -5.40 -4.96 9.73
CA ALA A 262 -6.24 -6.16 9.77
C ALA A 262 -5.93 -7.16 8.66
N GLN A 263 -5.67 -6.67 7.45
CA GLN A 263 -5.29 -7.51 6.31
C GLN A 263 -3.98 -8.28 6.55
N THR A 264 -2.98 -7.63 7.15
CA THR A 264 -1.68 -8.24 7.45
C THR A 264 -1.82 -9.32 8.53
N ILE A 265 -2.61 -9.04 9.56
CA ILE A 265 -2.89 -9.99 10.65
C ILE A 265 -3.60 -11.23 10.10
N VAL A 266 -4.66 -11.06 9.29
CA VAL A 266 -5.40 -12.18 8.68
C VAL A 266 -4.50 -13.02 7.76
N VAL A 267 -3.63 -12.38 6.98
CA VAL A 267 -2.67 -13.12 6.12
C VAL A 267 -1.64 -13.86 6.96
N ALA A 268 -1.13 -13.24 8.03
CA ALA A 268 -0.16 -13.87 8.91
C ALA A 268 -0.75 -15.10 9.63
N THR A 269 -1.96 -14.99 10.21
CA THR A 269 -2.62 -16.12 10.87
C THR A 269 -2.98 -17.22 9.87
N ALA A 270 -3.37 -16.89 8.65
CA ALA A 270 -3.61 -17.88 7.60
C ALA A 270 -2.32 -18.62 7.19
N ALA A 271 -1.20 -17.89 7.06
CA ALA A 271 0.09 -18.46 6.67
C ALA A 271 0.70 -19.35 7.77
N THR A 272 0.46 -19.01 9.04
CA THR A 272 0.97 -19.77 10.20
C THR A 272 0.00 -20.82 10.72
N HIS A 273 -1.14 -21.04 10.03
CA HIS A 273 -2.21 -21.96 10.46
C HIS A 273 -2.79 -21.64 11.85
N GLN A 274 -2.79 -20.36 12.24
CA GLN A 274 -3.34 -19.85 13.51
C GLN A 274 -4.64 -19.08 13.28
N GLN A 275 -5.49 -19.55 12.40
CA GLN A 275 -6.78 -18.92 12.09
C GLN A 275 -7.67 -18.93 13.34
N GLY A 276 -8.24 -17.75 13.65
CA GLY A 276 -9.02 -17.52 14.89
C GLY A 276 -8.23 -16.87 16.02
N GLU A 277 -6.89 -16.75 15.88
CA GLU A 277 -5.99 -16.13 16.87
C GLU A 277 -5.60 -14.69 16.48
N GLU A 278 -6.34 -14.07 15.55
CA GLU A 278 -6.05 -12.73 15.03
C GLU A 278 -5.98 -11.69 16.13
N GLY A 279 -6.85 -11.80 17.13
CA GLY A 279 -6.89 -10.87 18.28
C GLY A 279 -5.68 -11.01 19.19
N ALA A 280 -5.19 -12.23 19.42
CA ALA A 280 -4.00 -12.50 20.22
C ALA A 280 -2.74 -11.96 19.52
N LEU A 281 -2.61 -12.24 18.23
CA LEU A 281 -1.51 -11.72 17.41
C LEU A 281 -1.51 -10.18 17.37
N LEU A 282 -2.67 -9.56 17.12
CA LEU A 282 -2.81 -8.11 17.13
C LEU A 282 -2.34 -7.51 18.46
N ARG A 283 -2.79 -8.06 19.58
CA ARG A 283 -2.38 -7.58 20.91
C ARG A 283 -0.88 -7.69 21.14
N SER A 284 -0.26 -8.78 20.67
CA SER A 284 1.18 -9.00 20.79
C SER A 284 2.00 -7.98 20.01
N VAL A 285 1.61 -7.67 18.75
CA VAL A 285 2.38 -6.77 17.90
C VAL A 285 2.03 -5.29 18.06
N PHE A 286 0.89 -4.96 18.69
CA PHE A 286 0.39 -3.58 18.80
C PHE A 286 1.40 -2.65 19.49
N TRP A 287 1.90 -3.03 20.66
CA TRP A 287 2.83 -2.20 21.41
C TRP A 287 4.19 -2.05 20.73
N HIS A 288 4.64 -3.09 20.03
CA HIS A 288 5.85 -3.01 19.22
C HIS A 288 5.68 -2.05 18.04
N SER A 289 4.56 -2.13 17.34
CA SER A 289 4.21 -1.22 16.25
C SER A 289 4.12 0.23 16.71
N LEU A 290 3.47 0.48 17.86
CA LEU A 290 3.35 1.82 18.43
C LEU A 290 4.71 2.37 18.87
N ALA A 291 5.54 1.57 19.53
CA ALA A 291 6.88 1.98 19.94
C ALA A 291 7.76 2.34 18.72
N LEU A 292 7.74 1.52 17.67
CA LEU A 292 8.48 1.80 16.45
C LEU A 292 7.96 3.05 15.73
N ALA A 293 6.64 3.27 15.70
CA ALA A 293 6.06 4.49 15.15
C ALA A 293 6.48 5.74 15.96
N ALA A 294 6.53 5.63 17.29
CA ALA A 294 7.01 6.71 18.15
C ALA A 294 8.50 7.00 17.92
N ILE A 295 9.35 5.98 17.79
CA ILE A 295 10.77 6.15 17.45
C ILE A 295 10.91 6.85 16.10
N MET A 296 10.14 6.43 15.10
CA MET A 296 10.13 7.08 13.79
C MET A 296 9.69 8.54 13.89
N GLY A 297 8.66 8.83 14.70
CA GLY A 297 8.22 10.21 14.97
C GLY A 297 9.32 11.07 15.60
N LEU A 298 10.10 10.50 16.53
CA LEU A 298 11.25 11.20 17.15
C LEU A 298 12.39 11.44 16.12
N ILE A 299 12.64 10.50 15.21
CA ILE A 299 13.61 10.68 14.13
C ILE A 299 13.17 11.81 13.21
N VAL A 300 11.90 11.85 12.80
CA VAL A 300 11.35 12.93 11.95
C VAL A 300 11.42 14.27 12.67
N LEU A 301 11.12 14.31 13.96
CA LEU A 301 11.25 15.51 14.79
C LEU A 301 12.72 16.00 14.82
N ALA A 302 13.66 15.08 15.01
CA ALA A 302 15.08 15.39 14.96
C ALA A 302 15.52 15.89 13.57
N GLN A 303 15.03 15.28 12.50
CA GLN A 303 15.32 15.74 11.12
C GLN A 303 14.75 17.13 10.85
N ALA A 304 13.59 17.46 11.41
CA ALA A 304 12.99 18.78 11.22
C ALA A 304 13.79 19.90 11.89
N TYR A 305 14.42 19.66 13.04
CA TYR A 305 14.99 20.73 13.88
C TYR A 305 16.49 20.58 14.17
N LEU A 306 16.99 19.34 14.32
CA LEU A 306 18.39 19.11 14.70
C LEU A 306 19.29 18.85 13.49
N VAL A 307 18.80 18.17 12.48
CA VAL A 307 19.58 17.75 11.30
C VAL A 307 18.87 18.07 9.97
N PRO A 308 18.40 19.32 9.76
CA PRO A 308 17.62 19.68 8.58
C PRO A 308 18.39 19.50 7.27
N TRP A 309 19.73 19.49 7.30
CA TRP A 309 20.57 19.26 6.11
C TRP A 309 20.45 17.84 5.54
N MET A 310 19.87 16.89 6.27
CA MET A 310 19.59 15.53 5.78
C MET A 310 18.37 15.48 4.84
N VAL A 311 17.53 16.51 4.86
CA VAL A 311 16.35 16.60 4.00
C VAL A 311 16.80 17.13 2.64
N PRO A 312 16.52 16.40 1.53
CA PRO A 312 16.87 16.88 0.19
C PRO A 312 16.18 18.22 -0.08
N SER A 313 16.95 19.22 -0.50
CA SER A 313 16.35 20.45 -1.02
C SER A 313 15.60 20.16 -2.33
N PRO A 314 14.42 20.76 -2.56
CA PRO A 314 13.64 20.57 -3.78
C PRO A 314 14.35 21.06 -5.05
#